data_e1b1090912ebe4937bd11ad12ddaeb2f
#
_entry.id   e1b1090912ebe4937bd11ad12ddaeb2f
#
_cell.length_a   1.000
_cell.length_b   1.000
_cell.length_c   1.000
_cell.angle_alpha   90.00
_cell.angle_beta   90.00
_cell.angle_gamma   90.00
#
_symmetry.space_group_name_H-M   'P 1'
#
loop_
_entity.id
_entity.type
_entity.pdbx_description
1 polymer ?
#
loop_
_entity_poly.entity_id
_entity_poly.type
_entity_poly.pdbx_seq_one_letter_code
_entity_poly.pdbx_strand_id
1 'polypeptide(L)'
;MAKYRWKIEKPEPSDIKRLEYALELTPMTAAVMAARGIVSEADAQTFLSPAPSDLSDPMLLPDAQAAVERLLEAVSNDEHIVVLGHDDADGITATTIVFGSLREIGADVSYYIPDSPTEGLGLSRPLIDRFKAMGVTLIITVDCGVSCREEAAYASGLGIDTIITDHHEPPAELPPAVAVIDPKRADSKYGFRELAGCGVAYRFMEIFVESYRRIGSPPSLDGMLGMAALGTFADRVPLVGENRVIVHNGVRQIANKKIVPFRALRSHIWVDGDSTMTEILSKIVPLIGASRSSEGGNLGVELLLATEDEDAEEIFGTLVLERERKKEKARRAFDKVMSEFAARDFENSKVIAFIVENLPDKTVGFCASRISDDENKPVLIIALKGDKGIGECRAPKGVDLVEALSANKDLLLGYGGHKQAAGFSIDRANAEPMLKGFTSFLEAKIDPEILVKEITIEARVRHDDMQIDNFRSLMRLEPFGECNPRPVFMLESLDRSMLKEIEGQWRLGEVAISGEDSGAMEILKSGEKVNLAFRPFSEGSVRLIDMVDFKKSP
;
A
#
# COMPACT_ATOMS: atom_id res chain seq x y z
N MET A 1 -22.29 -9.58 21.75
CA MET A 1 -22.75 -8.20 21.44
C MET A 1 -22.04 -7.75 20.18
N ALA A 2 -22.65 -6.87 19.38
CA ALA A 2 -22.02 -6.34 18.16
C ALA A 2 -20.70 -5.63 18.51
N LYS A 3 -19.63 -5.94 17.78
CA LYS A 3 -18.30 -5.32 17.96
C LYS A 3 -18.23 -3.92 17.34
N TYR A 4 -19.16 -3.60 16.43
CA TYR A 4 -19.12 -2.40 15.60
C TYR A 4 -20.41 -1.58 15.71
N ARG A 5 -20.27 -0.26 15.53
CA ARG A 5 -21.39 0.61 15.17
C ARG A 5 -21.63 0.47 13.66
N TRP A 6 -22.83 0.07 13.28
CA TRP A 6 -23.18 -0.11 11.88
C TRP A 6 -23.72 1.20 11.30
N LYS A 7 -23.00 1.73 10.33
CA LYS A 7 -23.47 2.81 9.48
C LYS A 7 -23.96 2.18 8.17
N ILE A 8 -25.28 2.27 7.95
CA ILE A 8 -25.90 1.68 6.75
C ILE A 8 -26.14 2.79 5.75
N GLU A 9 -25.46 2.70 4.60
CA GLU A 9 -25.67 3.63 3.49
C GLU A 9 -27.06 3.40 2.88
N LYS A 10 -27.60 4.47 2.32
CA LYS A 10 -28.94 4.47 1.70
C LYS A 10 -28.87 5.18 0.35
N PRO A 11 -28.23 4.57 -0.66
CA PRO A 11 -28.20 5.16 -1.99
C PRO A 11 -29.59 5.28 -2.58
N GLU A 12 -29.79 6.27 -3.45
CA GLU A 12 -31.07 6.50 -4.09
C GLU A 12 -31.46 5.33 -5.01
N PRO A 13 -32.65 4.76 -4.89
CA PRO A 13 -33.09 3.62 -5.71
C PRO A 13 -33.08 3.91 -7.21
N SER A 14 -33.26 5.17 -7.61
CA SER A 14 -33.16 5.59 -9.01
C SER A 14 -31.76 5.47 -9.58
N ASP A 15 -30.72 5.77 -8.77
CA ASP A 15 -29.33 5.64 -9.16
C ASP A 15 -28.93 4.18 -9.33
N ILE A 16 -29.34 3.33 -8.39
CA ILE A 16 -29.13 1.88 -8.50
C ILE A 16 -29.71 1.34 -9.80
N LYS A 17 -30.99 1.61 -10.07
CA LYS A 17 -31.67 1.14 -11.29
C LYS A 17 -31.04 1.66 -12.57
N ARG A 18 -30.59 2.92 -12.58
CA ARG A 18 -29.90 3.50 -13.73
C ARG A 18 -28.61 2.75 -14.03
N LEU A 19 -27.78 2.48 -13.02
CA LEU A 19 -26.53 1.75 -13.17
C LEU A 19 -26.75 0.27 -13.56
N GLU A 20 -27.75 -0.40 -12.96
CA GLU A 20 -28.17 -1.76 -13.35
C GLU A 20 -28.46 -1.85 -14.84
N TYR A 21 -29.33 -0.93 -15.33
CA TYR A 21 -29.79 -0.96 -16.71
C TYR A 21 -28.73 -0.54 -17.72
N ALA A 22 -27.99 0.55 -17.43
CA ALA A 22 -27.03 1.12 -18.37
C ALA A 22 -25.76 0.26 -18.52
N LEU A 23 -25.34 -0.45 -17.47
CA LEU A 23 -24.05 -1.16 -17.43
C LEU A 23 -24.19 -2.68 -17.22
N GLU A 24 -25.41 -3.20 -17.29
CA GLU A 24 -25.73 -4.61 -17.09
C GLU A 24 -25.13 -5.13 -15.76
N LEU A 25 -25.32 -4.36 -14.68
CA LEU A 25 -24.84 -4.72 -13.35
C LEU A 25 -25.90 -5.48 -12.57
N THR A 26 -25.45 -6.33 -11.65
CA THR A 26 -26.36 -6.87 -10.65
C THR A 26 -26.75 -5.80 -9.63
N PRO A 27 -27.95 -5.92 -8.98
CA PRO A 27 -28.39 -4.95 -7.96
C PRO A 27 -27.37 -4.73 -6.85
N MET A 28 -26.66 -5.78 -6.43
CA MET A 28 -25.61 -5.68 -5.41
C MET A 28 -24.46 -4.78 -5.85
N THR A 29 -23.95 -4.94 -7.06
CA THR A 29 -22.85 -4.16 -7.60
C THR A 29 -23.25 -2.70 -7.82
N ALA A 30 -24.43 -2.47 -8.39
CA ALA A 30 -24.97 -1.13 -8.59
C ALA A 30 -25.19 -0.39 -7.27
N ALA A 31 -25.68 -1.08 -6.23
CA ALA A 31 -25.87 -0.50 -4.90
C ALA A 31 -24.54 -0.06 -4.26
N VAL A 32 -23.48 -0.88 -4.39
CA VAL A 32 -22.14 -0.52 -3.89
C VAL A 32 -21.62 0.73 -4.61
N MET A 33 -21.72 0.80 -5.94
CA MET A 33 -21.27 1.96 -6.70
C MET A 33 -22.03 3.22 -6.30
N ALA A 34 -23.35 3.14 -6.21
CA ALA A 34 -24.18 4.25 -5.78
C ALA A 34 -23.88 4.70 -4.33
N ALA A 35 -23.63 3.75 -3.41
CA ALA A 35 -23.23 4.05 -2.04
C ALA A 35 -21.87 4.76 -1.95
N ARG A 36 -20.99 4.54 -2.93
CA ARG A 36 -19.69 5.23 -3.07
C ARG A 36 -19.77 6.55 -3.83
N GLY A 37 -20.98 6.98 -4.22
CA GLY A 37 -21.18 8.22 -4.98
C GLY A 37 -20.87 8.11 -6.47
N ILE A 38 -20.62 6.92 -6.99
CA ILE A 38 -20.41 6.67 -8.42
C ILE A 38 -21.79 6.45 -9.05
N VAL A 39 -22.42 7.55 -9.46
CA VAL A 39 -23.83 7.55 -9.89
C VAL A 39 -24.02 7.91 -11.37
N SER A 40 -23.06 8.57 -12.02
CA SER A 40 -23.14 8.84 -13.46
C SER A 40 -22.72 7.59 -14.26
N GLU A 41 -23.33 7.37 -15.43
CA GLU A 41 -22.96 6.25 -16.31
C GLU A 41 -21.51 6.36 -16.80
N ALA A 42 -21.04 7.57 -17.10
CA ALA A 42 -19.69 7.83 -17.56
C ALA A 42 -18.64 7.49 -16.49
N ASP A 43 -18.82 7.99 -15.25
CA ASP A 43 -17.91 7.70 -14.14
C ASP A 43 -17.91 6.20 -13.80
N ALA A 44 -19.09 5.58 -13.84
CA ALA A 44 -19.24 4.15 -13.59
C ALA A 44 -18.56 3.32 -14.68
N GLN A 45 -18.67 3.69 -15.94
CA GLN A 45 -17.98 3.02 -17.05
C GLN A 45 -16.46 3.13 -16.91
N THR A 46 -15.94 4.34 -16.65
CA THR A 46 -14.51 4.57 -16.40
C THR A 46 -14.01 3.77 -15.20
N PHE A 47 -14.79 3.74 -14.12
CA PHE A 47 -14.43 2.96 -12.93
C PHE A 47 -14.37 1.45 -13.19
N LEU A 48 -15.33 0.89 -13.92
CA LEU A 48 -15.41 -0.54 -14.21
C LEU A 48 -14.42 -1.02 -15.29
N SER A 49 -14.08 -0.13 -16.22
CA SER A 49 -13.24 -0.46 -17.38
C SER A 49 -12.24 0.67 -17.67
N PRO A 50 -11.36 0.99 -16.70
CA PRO A 50 -10.41 2.08 -16.87
C PRO A 50 -9.44 1.76 -18.01
N ALA A 51 -9.20 2.73 -18.89
CA ALA A 51 -8.32 2.60 -20.05
C ALA A 51 -7.07 3.48 -19.89
N PRO A 52 -5.91 3.12 -20.50
CA PRO A 52 -4.73 3.98 -20.48
C PRO A 52 -4.97 5.40 -21.04
N SER A 53 -5.95 5.57 -21.92
CA SER A 53 -6.40 6.88 -22.43
C SER A 53 -7.06 7.77 -21.37
N ASP A 54 -7.42 7.22 -20.20
CA ASP A 54 -7.99 7.97 -19.09
C ASP A 54 -6.91 8.61 -18.20
N LEU A 55 -5.63 8.32 -18.47
CA LEU A 55 -4.50 9.01 -17.84
C LEU A 55 -4.37 10.43 -18.39
N SER A 56 -4.05 11.39 -17.54
CA SER A 56 -3.79 12.79 -17.92
C SER A 56 -2.55 12.88 -18.84
N ASP A 57 -2.39 14.00 -19.54
CA ASP A 57 -1.16 14.27 -20.27
C ASP A 57 0.03 14.35 -19.28
N PRO A 58 1.06 13.47 -19.39
CA PRO A 58 2.18 13.47 -18.47
C PRO A 58 3.02 14.74 -18.54
N MET A 59 2.98 15.51 -19.63
CA MET A 59 3.62 16.82 -19.76
C MET A 59 3.05 17.89 -18.81
N LEU A 60 1.91 17.62 -18.16
CA LEU A 60 1.35 18.49 -17.11
C LEU A 60 2.02 18.31 -15.75
N LEU A 61 2.86 17.28 -15.58
CA LEU A 61 3.68 17.12 -14.39
C LEU A 61 4.67 18.30 -14.26
N PRO A 62 4.87 18.82 -13.05
CA PRO A 62 5.82 19.93 -12.85
C PRO A 62 7.21 19.54 -13.33
N ASP A 63 7.91 20.50 -13.92
CA ASP A 63 9.28 20.38 -14.44
C ASP A 63 9.53 19.22 -15.43
N ALA A 64 8.47 18.55 -15.93
CA ALA A 64 8.58 17.40 -16.83
C ALA A 64 9.45 17.71 -18.07
N GLN A 65 9.26 18.89 -18.69
CA GLN A 65 10.05 19.31 -19.86
C GLN A 65 11.54 19.43 -19.52
N ALA A 66 11.87 20.12 -18.44
CA ALA A 66 13.28 20.33 -18.02
C ALA A 66 13.96 19.01 -17.66
N ALA A 67 13.22 18.10 -16.99
CA ALA A 67 13.72 16.76 -16.65
C ALA A 67 14.06 15.94 -17.90
N VAL A 68 13.14 15.90 -18.87
CA VAL A 68 13.37 15.15 -20.11
C VAL A 68 14.49 15.74 -20.94
N GLU A 69 14.57 17.07 -21.08
CA GLU A 69 15.65 17.73 -21.81
C GLU A 69 17.01 17.41 -21.18
N ARG A 70 17.14 17.51 -19.85
CA ARG A 70 18.39 17.17 -19.15
C ARG A 70 18.76 15.69 -19.27
N LEU A 71 17.78 14.80 -19.21
CA LEU A 71 18.01 13.36 -19.39
C LEU A 71 18.47 13.03 -20.82
N LEU A 72 17.84 13.62 -21.84
CA LEU A 72 18.24 13.47 -23.24
C LEU A 72 19.68 13.99 -23.47
N GLU A 73 20.05 15.12 -22.84
CA GLU A 73 21.40 15.64 -22.88
C GLU A 73 22.40 14.65 -22.27
N ALA A 74 22.11 14.11 -21.09
CA ALA A 74 22.96 13.12 -20.42
C ALA A 74 23.21 11.89 -21.28
N VAL A 75 22.12 11.32 -21.84
CA VAL A 75 22.21 10.15 -22.72
C VAL A 75 22.99 10.46 -23.99
N SER A 76 22.79 11.63 -24.59
CA SER A 76 23.49 12.03 -25.83
C SER A 76 24.99 12.30 -25.64
N ASN A 77 25.39 12.65 -24.42
CA ASN A 77 26.78 12.95 -24.06
C ASN A 77 27.50 11.77 -23.37
N ASP A 78 26.88 10.59 -23.32
CA ASP A 78 27.41 9.41 -22.62
C ASP A 78 27.78 9.71 -21.15
N GLU A 79 26.97 10.52 -20.47
CA GLU A 79 27.16 10.87 -19.07
C GLU A 79 26.82 9.67 -18.15
N HIS A 80 27.61 9.52 -17.06
CA HIS A 80 27.29 8.51 -16.05
C HIS A 80 26.10 8.95 -15.20
N ILE A 81 25.01 8.20 -15.28
CA ILE A 81 23.73 8.42 -14.59
C ILE A 81 23.60 7.44 -13.42
N VAL A 82 23.13 7.91 -12.26
CA VAL A 82 22.71 7.04 -11.15
C VAL A 82 21.23 7.21 -10.89
N VAL A 83 20.49 6.10 -10.88
CA VAL A 83 19.11 6.04 -10.39
C VAL A 83 19.14 5.67 -8.92
N LEU A 84 18.73 6.59 -8.05
CA LEU A 84 18.69 6.42 -6.60
C LEU A 84 17.25 6.14 -6.16
N GLY A 85 16.97 4.93 -5.69
CA GLY A 85 15.65 4.48 -5.30
C GLY A 85 15.46 4.33 -3.79
N HIS A 86 14.28 3.85 -3.40
CA HIS A 86 13.88 3.52 -2.04
C HIS A 86 13.84 2.00 -1.81
N ASP A 87 13.96 1.52 -0.56
CA ASP A 87 14.10 0.09 -0.21
C ASP A 87 12.77 -0.65 0.01
N ASP A 88 11.65 -0.10 -0.47
CA ASP A 88 10.35 -0.76 -0.49
C ASP A 88 9.91 -1.16 -1.91
N ALA A 89 8.74 -1.74 -2.04
CA ALA A 89 8.29 -2.24 -3.34
C ALA A 89 7.95 -1.11 -4.33
N ASP A 90 7.55 0.08 -3.87
CA ASP A 90 7.33 1.23 -4.73
C ASP A 90 8.65 1.76 -5.28
N GLY A 91 9.62 2.05 -4.42
CA GLY A 91 10.94 2.50 -4.84
C GLY A 91 11.70 1.48 -5.70
N ILE A 92 11.58 0.17 -5.41
CA ILE A 92 12.17 -0.90 -6.23
C ILE A 92 11.57 -0.90 -7.64
N THR A 93 10.25 -0.81 -7.76
CA THR A 93 9.58 -0.81 -9.08
C THR A 93 9.85 0.50 -9.83
N ALA A 94 9.86 1.65 -9.14
CA ALA A 94 10.26 2.93 -9.72
C ALA A 94 11.71 2.90 -10.25
N THR A 95 12.65 2.36 -9.46
CA THR A 95 14.05 2.16 -9.88
C THR A 95 14.12 1.27 -11.12
N THR A 96 13.38 0.16 -11.12
CA THR A 96 13.36 -0.79 -12.24
C THR A 96 12.86 -0.14 -13.53
N ILE A 97 11.81 0.68 -13.45
CA ILE A 97 11.24 1.39 -14.60
C ILE A 97 12.28 2.35 -15.20
N VAL A 98 12.88 3.21 -14.40
CA VAL A 98 13.84 4.23 -14.92
C VAL A 98 15.16 3.59 -15.34
N PHE A 99 15.79 2.80 -14.45
CA PHE A 99 17.07 2.15 -14.74
C PHE A 99 16.95 1.17 -15.91
N GLY A 100 15.91 0.35 -15.94
CA GLY A 100 15.69 -0.64 -17.01
C GLY A 100 15.54 0.02 -18.38
N SER A 101 14.80 1.13 -18.47
CA SER A 101 14.62 1.88 -19.69
C SER A 101 15.92 2.48 -20.21
N LEU A 102 16.72 3.08 -19.33
CA LEU A 102 18.01 3.67 -19.71
C LEU A 102 19.02 2.60 -20.10
N ARG A 103 19.05 1.48 -19.39
CA ARG A 103 19.91 0.33 -19.74
C ARG A 103 19.54 -0.27 -21.10
N GLU A 104 18.27 -0.36 -21.45
CA GLU A 104 17.79 -0.92 -22.72
C GLU A 104 18.31 -0.12 -23.92
N ILE A 105 18.45 1.19 -23.82
CA ILE A 105 19.01 2.04 -24.87
C ILE A 105 20.54 2.14 -24.84
N GLY A 106 21.19 1.43 -23.91
CA GLY A 106 22.66 1.41 -23.78
C GLY A 106 23.26 2.65 -23.12
N ALA A 107 22.48 3.43 -22.36
CA ALA A 107 23.01 4.55 -21.59
C ALA A 107 24.01 4.08 -20.51
N ASP A 108 25.00 4.90 -20.18
CA ASP A 108 25.89 4.66 -19.02
C ASP A 108 25.15 4.94 -17.73
N VAL A 109 24.46 3.91 -17.21
CA VAL A 109 23.58 4.03 -16.07
C VAL A 109 23.83 2.94 -15.04
N SER A 110 23.78 3.32 -13.77
CA SER A 110 23.78 2.42 -12.62
C SER A 110 22.62 2.75 -11.68
N TYR A 111 22.27 1.84 -10.78
CA TYR A 111 21.28 2.14 -9.75
C TYR A 111 21.84 1.92 -8.35
N TYR A 112 21.24 2.58 -7.38
CA TYR A 112 21.56 2.40 -5.97
C TYR A 112 20.28 2.49 -5.12
N ILE A 113 20.11 1.51 -4.23
CA ILE A 113 19.04 1.52 -3.23
C ILE A 113 19.70 1.51 -1.86
N PRO A 114 19.61 2.61 -1.07
CA PRO A 114 20.22 2.71 0.25
C PRO A 114 19.65 1.67 1.22
N ASP A 115 20.46 1.20 2.16
CA ASP A 115 19.97 0.41 3.30
C ASP A 115 19.42 1.35 4.38
N SER A 116 18.13 1.62 4.34
CA SER A 116 17.48 2.61 5.20
C SER A 116 17.85 2.52 6.68
N PRO A 117 18.03 1.33 7.31
CA PRO A 117 18.47 1.22 8.69
C PRO A 117 19.90 1.71 8.97
N THR A 118 20.79 1.67 7.99
CA THR A 118 22.22 1.98 8.16
C THR A 118 22.67 3.25 7.46
N GLU A 119 22.05 3.57 6.32
CA GLU A 119 22.43 4.69 5.44
C GLU A 119 21.41 5.84 5.44
N GLY A 120 20.23 5.64 6.05
CA GLY A 120 19.11 6.57 6.01
C GLY A 120 18.27 6.46 4.74
N LEU A 121 17.33 7.37 4.57
CA LEU A 121 16.41 7.43 3.43
C LEU A 121 16.90 8.47 2.41
N GLY A 122 16.82 8.13 1.13
CA GLY A 122 17.06 9.05 0.03
C GLY A 122 18.52 9.49 -0.13
N LEU A 123 18.70 10.71 -0.62
CA LEU A 123 20.01 11.30 -0.94
C LEU A 123 20.74 11.70 0.35
N SER A 124 22.04 11.38 0.44
CA SER A 124 22.89 11.78 1.57
C SER A 124 24.26 12.24 1.10
N ARG A 125 24.93 13.11 1.86
CA ARG A 125 26.27 13.61 1.50
C ARG A 125 27.29 12.49 1.27
N PRO A 126 27.38 11.44 2.10
CA PRO A 126 28.31 10.33 1.84
C PRO A 126 28.03 9.59 0.51
N LEU A 127 26.76 9.44 0.13
CA LEU A 127 26.38 8.86 -1.16
C LEU A 127 26.77 9.77 -2.32
N ILE A 128 26.55 11.08 -2.20
CA ILE A 128 26.94 12.07 -3.21
C ILE A 128 28.46 12.05 -3.42
N ASP A 129 29.25 12.02 -2.35
CA ASP A 129 30.71 11.93 -2.43
C ASP A 129 31.16 10.66 -3.15
N ARG A 130 30.52 9.53 -2.85
CA ARG A 130 30.75 8.25 -3.54
C ARG A 130 30.42 8.35 -5.02
N PHE A 131 29.27 8.91 -5.38
CA PHE A 131 28.85 9.08 -6.78
C PHE A 131 29.80 10.02 -7.53
N LYS A 132 30.26 11.10 -6.88
CA LYS A 132 31.27 11.97 -7.45
C LYS A 132 32.58 11.25 -7.76
N ALA A 133 33.04 10.38 -6.84
CA ALA A 133 34.24 9.58 -7.04
C ALA A 133 34.08 8.54 -8.18
N MET A 134 32.84 8.12 -8.49
CA MET A 134 32.53 7.26 -9.62
C MET A 134 32.36 7.99 -10.96
N GLY A 135 32.45 9.33 -10.96
CA GLY A 135 32.31 10.15 -12.19
C GLY A 135 30.85 10.44 -12.56
N VAL A 136 29.90 10.23 -11.65
CA VAL A 136 28.49 10.54 -11.87
C VAL A 136 28.29 12.03 -12.07
N THR A 137 27.51 12.40 -13.09
CA THR A 137 27.14 13.78 -13.41
C THR A 137 25.65 14.06 -13.28
N LEU A 138 24.81 12.99 -13.28
CA LEU A 138 23.37 13.09 -13.10
C LEU A 138 22.88 12.04 -12.11
N ILE A 139 22.15 12.49 -11.08
CA ILE A 139 21.41 11.62 -10.17
C ILE A 139 19.91 11.78 -10.46
N ILE A 140 19.21 10.67 -10.70
CA ILE A 140 17.75 10.63 -10.78
C ILE A 140 17.23 9.93 -9.53
N THR A 141 16.56 10.66 -8.63
CA THR A 141 15.91 10.04 -7.49
C THR A 141 14.50 9.57 -7.87
N VAL A 142 14.10 8.40 -7.38
CA VAL A 142 12.79 7.85 -7.62
C VAL A 142 12.17 7.45 -6.29
N ASP A 143 10.90 7.85 -6.05
CA ASP A 143 10.15 7.60 -4.83
C ASP A 143 10.83 8.19 -3.57
N CYS A 144 11.65 9.21 -3.76
CA CYS A 144 12.31 9.94 -2.68
C CYS A 144 12.96 11.22 -3.21
N GLY A 145 13.33 12.11 -2.28
CA GLY A 145 14.21 13.24 -2.59
C GLY A 145 13.55 14.61 -2.50
N VAL A 146 12.22 14.71 -2.49
CA VAL A 146 11.52 16.01 -2.41
C VAL A 146 11.88 16.82 -1.17
N SER A 147 12.31 16.16 -0.09
CA SER A 147 12.77 16.80 1.14
C SER A 147 14.29 16.99 1.25
N CYS A 148 15.09 16.51 0.26
CA CYS A 148 16.55 16.50 0.29
C CYS A 148 17.16 17.82 -0.24
N ARG A 149 16.78 18.95 0.35
CA ARG A 149 17.19 20.28 -0.14
C ARG A 149 18.69 20.54 0.03
N GLU A 150 19.24 20.24 1.19
CA GLU A 150 20.66 20.47 1.47
C GLU A 150 21.55 19.54 0.64
N GLU A 151 21.10 18.31 0.45
CA GLU A 151 21.81 17.28 -0.30
C GLU A 151 21.82 17.63 -1.80
N ALA A 152 20.70 18.08 -2.37
CA ALA A 152 20.62 18.54 -3.76
C ALA A 152 21.52 19.77 -4.00
N ALA A 153 21.52 20.72 -3.06
CA ALA A 153 22.46 21.86 -3.12
C ALA A 153 23.92 21.42 -3.05
N TYR A 154 24.23 20.42 -2.22
CA TYR A 154 25.57 19.87 -2.10
C TYR A 154 26.01 19.15 -3.38
N ALA A 155 25.13 18.33 -3.99
CA ALA A 155 25.40 17.68 -5.27
C ALA A 155 25.70 18.70 -6.38
N SER A 156 24.85 19.73 -6.50
CA SER A 156 25.05 20.83 -7.46
C SER A 156 26.39 21.54 -7.26
N GLY A 157 26.78 21.79 -5.98
CA GLY A 157 28.10 22.38 -5.66
C GLY A 157 29.29 21.52 -6.10
N LEU A 158 29.12 20.22 -6.28
CA LEU A 158 30.09 19.28 -6.80
C LEU A 158 29.98 19.08 -8.34
N GLY A 159 29.08 19.80 -9.01
CA GLY A 159 28.81 19.63 -10.44
C GLY A 159 28.09 18.34 -10.77
N ILE A 160 27.19 17.88 -9.90
CA ILE A 160 26.28 16.77 -10.15
C ILE A 160 24.87 17.35 -10.20
N ASP A 161 24.18 17.18 -11.33
CA ASP A 161 22.79 17.56 -11.49
C ASP A 161 21.87 16.54 -10.84
N THR A 162 20.69 17.01 -10.39
CA THR A 162 19.67 16.13 -9.83
C THR A 162 18.35 16.32 -10.55
N ILE A 163 17.68 15.20 -10.87
CA ILE A 163 16.27 15.12 -11.24
C ILE A 163 15.58 14.34 -10.12
N ILE A 164 14.59 14.94 -9.49
CA ILE A 164 13.84 14.33 -8.39
C ILE A 164 12.48 13.92 -8.92
N THR A 165 12.13 12.62 -8.82
CA THR A 165 10.77 12.12 -9.04
C THR A 165 10.24 11.57 -7.72
N ASP A 166 9.16 12.16 -7.21
CA ASP A 166 8.64 11.86 -5.88
C ASP A 166 7.11 12.05 -5.85
N HIS A 167 6.48 11.57 -4.79
CA HIS A 167 5.05 11.71 -4.54
C HIS A 167 4.72 12.05 -3.07
N HIS A 168 5.74 12.20 -2.23
CA HIS A 168 5.58 12.61 -0.84
C HIS A 168 5.18 14.10 -0.77
N GLU A 169 4.66 14.53 0.39
CA GLU A 169 4.30 15.93 0.59
C GLU A 169 5.52 16.85 0.45
N PRO A 170 5.54 17.76 -0.53
CA PRO A 170 6.68 18.61 -0.76
C PRO A 170 6.81 19.68 0.33
N PRO A 171 8.04 20.07 0.73
CA PRO A 171 8.27 21.17 1.64
C PRO A 171 7.91 22.51 0.98
N ALA A 172 7.77 23.56 1.81
CA ALA A 172 7.50 24.91 1.31
C ALA A 172 8.58 25.44 0.35
N GLU A 173 9.82 25.02 0.53
CA GLU A 173 10.93 25.34 -0.35
C GLU A 173 11.51 24.06 -0.94
N LEU A 174 11.37 23.91 -2.25
CA LEU A 174 11.81 22.74 -2.99
C LEU A 174 13.34 22.61 -3.01
N PRO A 175 13.89 21.40 -3.21
CA PRO A 175 15.29 21.19 -3.48
C PRO A 175 15.75 21.97 -4.73
N PRO A 176 16.96 22.56 -4.75
CA PRO A 176 17.52 23.22 -5.92
C PRO A 176 18.05 22.20 -6.93
N ALA A 177 17.17 21.37 -7.44
CA ALA A 177 17.41 20.38 -8.49
C ALA A 177 17.14 20.98 -9.88
N VAL A 178 17.62 20.33 -10.94
CA VAL A 178 17.28 20.71 -12.33
C VAL A 178 15.78 20.56 -12.55
N ALA A 179 15.18 19.53 -11.96
CA ALA A 179 13.75 19.28 -12.02
C ALA A 179 13.28 18.56 -10.75
N VAL A 180 12.06 18.90 -10.30
CA VAL A 180 11.34 18.20 -9.23
C VAL A 180 9.97 17.81 -9.75
N ILE A 181 9.83 16.57 -10.17
CA ILE A 181 8.57 15.99 -10.68
C ILE A 181 7.81 15.42 -9.51
N ASP A 182 6.81 16.15 -9.03
CA ASP A 182 5.94 15.73 -7.95
C ASP A 182 4.51 16.27 -8.19
N PRO A 183 3.51 15.41 -8.36
CA PRO A 183 2.14 15.84 -8.63
C PRO A 183 1.51 16.61 -7.46
N LYS A 184 2.04 16.48 -6.24
CA LYS A 184 1.54 17.18 -5.03
C LYS A 184 2.04 18.62 -4.89
N ARG A 185 2.97 19.07 -5.69
CA ARG A 185 3.44 20.46 -5.68
C ARG A 185 2.26 21.43 -5.83
N ALA A 186 2.36 22.56 -5.14
CA ALA A 186 1.32 23.58 -5.15
C ALA A 186 1.09 24.20 -6.55
N ASP A 187 2.11 24.24 -7.39
CA ASP A 187 2.09 24.77 -8.77
C ASP A 187 1.81 23.69 -9.82
N SER A 188 1.56 22.45 -9.42
CA SER A 188 1.24 21.34 -10.31
C SER A 188 -0.05 21.60 -11.09
N LYS A 189 0.02 21.37 -12.40
CA LYS A 189 -1.15 21.37 -13.29
C LYS A 189 -1.66 19.96 -13.60
N TYR A 190 -1.00 18.96 -13.06
CA TYR A 190 -1.39 17.58 -13.23
C TYR A 190 -2.70 17.29 -12.47
N GLY A 191 -3.66 16.70 -13.14
CA GLY A 191 -5.02 16.57 -12.61
C GLY A 191 -5.19 15.58 -11.45
N PHE A 192 -4.22 14.67 -11.26
CA PHE A 192 -4.26 13.63 -10.25
C PHE A 192 -3.02 13.68 -9.33
N ARG A 193 -3.24 13.99 -8.06
CA ARG A 193 -2.15 14.26 -7.09
C ARG A 193 -1.66 13.02 -6.33
N GLU A 194 -2.39 11.92 -6.37
CA GLU A 194 -2.20 10.75 -5.52
C GLU A 194 -1.45 9.60 -6.23
N LEU A 195 -0.63 9.90 -7.25
CA LEU A 195 0.23 8.88 -7.85
C LEU A 195 1.19 8.32 -6.79
N ALA A 196 1.51 7.02 -6.88
CA ALA A 196 2.65 6.42 -6.18
C ALA A 196 3.98 6.83 -6.85
N GLY A 197 5.12 6.63 -6.18
CA GLY A 197 6.44 6.97 -6.72
C GLY A 197 6.75 6.26 -8.04
N CYS A 198 6.41 4.98 -8.15
CA CYS A 198 6.53 4.23 -9.42
C CYS A 198 5.56 4.74 -10.50
N GLY A 199 4.40 5.25 -10.10
CA GLY A 199 3.46 5.91 -11.01
C GLY A 199 4.07 7.18 -11.61
N VAL A 200 4.69 8.02 -10.78
CA VAL A 200 5.42 9.22 -11.24
C VAL A 200 6.59 8.84 -12.16
N ALA A 201 7.38 7.83 -11.78
CA ALA A 201 8.48 7.32 -12.59
C ALA A 201 7.99 6.79 -13.96
N TYR A 202 6.89 6.03 -13.97
CA TYR A 202 6.27 5.53 -15.20
C TYR A 202 5.83 6.69 -16.11
N ARG A 203 5.11 7.68 -15.57
CA ARG A 203 4.66 8.86 -16.33
C ARG A 203 5.84 9.69 -16.88
N PHE A 204 6.90 9.84 -16.11
CA PHE A 204 8.14 10.49 -16.58
C PHE A 204 8.78 9.72 -17.74
N MET A 205 8.85 8.39 -17.64
CA MET A 205 9.44 7.58 -18.72
C MET A 205 8.58 7.54 -19.98
N GLU A 206 7.26 7.69 -19.89
CA GLU A 206 6.43 7.86 -21.10
C GLU A 206 6.83 9.11 -21.91
N ILE A 207 7.10 10.23 -21.22
CA ILE A 207 7.57 11.46 -21.89
C ILE A 207 8.95 11.24 -22.50
N PHE A 208 9.85 10.60 -21.74
CA PHE A 208 11.20 10.31 -22.23
C PHE A 208 11.17 9.42 -23.49
N VAL A 209 10.42 8.34 -23.47
CA VAL A 209 10.26 7.40 -24.61
C VAL A 209 9.76 8.14 -25.84
N GLU A 210 8.74 8.98 -25.71
CA GLU A 210 8.20 9.74 -26.85
C GLU A 210 9.20 10.76 -27.39
N SER A 211 9.93 11.41 -26.51
CA SER A 211 10.96 12.39 -26.88
C SER A 211 12.18 11.72 -27.53
N TYR A 212 12.60 10.56 -26.99
CA TYR A 212 13.76 9.81 -27.48
C TYR A 212 13.54 9.22 -28.90
N ARG A 213 12.31 8.97 -29.32
CA ARG A 213 11.97 8.53 -30.70
C ARG A 213 12.54 9.43 -31.78
N ARG A 214 12.83 10.69 -31.46
CA ARG A 214 13.38 11.67 -32.42
C ARG A 214 14.87 11.49 -32.65
N ILE A 215 15.58 10.80 -31.76
CA ILE A 215 17.04 10.67 -31.78
C ILE A 215 17.50 9.21 -31.84
N GLY A 216 16.66 8.25 -31.47
CA GLY A 216 17.02 6.84 -31.45
C GLY A 216 15.82 5.90 -31.40
N SER A 217 16.12 4.61 -31.29
CA SER A 217 15.10 3.58 -31.01
C SER A 217 14.75 3.68 -29.51
N PRO A 218 13.50 4.01 -29.17
CA PRO A 218 13.14 4.20 -27.77
C PRO A 218 13.09 2.86 -27.02
N PRO A 219 13.25 2.87 -25.68
CA PRO A 219 13.07 1.69 -24.87
C PRO A 219 11.61 1.21 -24.94
N SER A 220 11.40 -0.08 -24.69
CA SER A 220 10.06 -0.65 -24.66
C SER A 220 9.31 -0.20 -23.40
N LEU A 221 8.02 0.12 -23.56
CA LEU A 221 7.10 0.31 -22.45
C LEU A 221 6.46 -1.01 -21.97
N ASP A 222 6.80 -2.13 -22.64
CA ASP A 222 6.26 -3.43 -22.30
C ASP A 222 6.69 -3.85 -20.88
N GLY A 223 5.73 -4.16 -20.03
CA GLY A 223 5.95 -4.54 -18.64
C GLY A 223 6.02 -3.39 -17.64
N MET A 224 6.35 -2.16 -18.06
CA MET A 224 6.48 -1.03 -17.14
C MET A 224 5.18 -0.73 -16.39
N LEU A 225 4.04 -0.81 -17.08
CA LEU A 225 2.74 -0.61 -16.44
C LEU A 225 2.45 -1.73 -15.41
N GLY A 226 2.91 -2.96 -15.67
CA GLY A 226 2.85 -4.05 -14.70
C GLY A 226 3.72 -3.79 -13.46
N MET A 227 4.92 -3.24 -13.65
CA MET A 227 5.81 -2.83 -12.55
C MET A 227 5.20 -1.68 -11.75
N ALA A 228 4.69 -0.65 -12.43
CA ALA A 228 3.99 0.48 -11.79
C ALA A 228 2.76 0.00 -10.99
N ALA A 229 2.02 -1.01 -11.47
CA ALA A 229 0.91 -1.59 -10.74
C ALA A 229 1.33 -2.25 -9.42
N LEU A 230 2.49 -2.94 -9.41
CA LEU A 230 3.02 -3.59 -8.20
C LEU A 230 3.38 -2.55 -7.14
N GLY A 231 4.11 -1.50 -7.50
CA GLY A 231 4.48 -0.43 -6.56
C GLY A 231 3.26 0.37 -6.09
N THR A 232 2.38 0.79 -7.00
CA THR A 232 1.14 1.52 -6.67
C THR A 232 0.28 0.75 -5.65
N PHE A 233 0.14 -0.57 -5.82
CA PHE A 233 -0.60 -1.39 -4.86
C PHE A 233 0.13 -1.53 -3.53
N ALA A 234 1.47 -1.61 -3.57
CA ALA A 234 2.31 -1.76 -2.38
C ALA A 234 2.27 -0.53 -1.47
N ASP A 235 2.32 0.67 -2.05
CA ASP A 235 2.38 1.94 -1.34
C ASP A 235 1.05 2.35 -0.69
N ARG A 236 -0.03 1.63 -0.99
CA ARG A 236 -1.37 1.89 -0.44
C ARG A 236 -1.94 3.27 -0.75
N VAL A 237 -1.55 3.85 -1.85
CA VAL A 237 -2.20 5.06 -2.38
C VAL A 237 -3.66 4.77 -2.78
N PRO A 238 -4.53 5.80 -2.86
CA PRO A 238 -5.92 5.63 -3.26
C PRO A 238 -6.07 4.90 -4.61
N LEU A 239 -6.74 3.73 -4.64
CA LEU A 239 -6.98 2.94 -5.86
C LEU A 239 -8.18 3.46 -6.65
N VAL A 240 -8.17 4.76 -6.90
CA VAL A 240 -9.14 5.51 -7.72
C VAL A 240 -8.40 6.33 -8.78
N GLY A 241 -9.11 6.93 -9.73
CA GLY A 241 -8.51 7.75 -10.77
C GLY A 241 -7.37 7.03 -11.50
N GLU A 242 -6.24 7.71 -11.69
CA GLU A 242 -5.11 7.18 -12.45
C GLU A 242 -4.42 5.97 -11.80
N ASN A 243 -4.36 5.90 -10.47
CA ASN A 243 -3.84 4.73 -9.78
C ASN A 243 -4.67 3.48 -10.11
N ARG A 244 -6.00 3.63 -10.22
CA ARG A 244 -6.86 2.54 -10.68
C ARG A 244 -6.59 2.15 -12.13
N VAL A 245 -6.38 3.12 -13.02
CA VAL A 245 -5.99 2.87 -14.42
C VAL A 245 -4.69 2.06 -14.47
N ILE A 246 -3.66 2.51 -13.73
CA ILE A 246 -2.34 1.86 -13.67
C ILE A 246 -2.48 0.43 -13.16
N VAL A 247 -3.13 0.23 -12.00
CA VAL A 247 -3.21 -1.10 -11.38
C VAL A 247 -4.07 -2.05 -12.21
N HIS A 248 -5.24 -1.62 -12.66
CA HIS A 248 -6.15 -2.47 -13.44
C HIS A 248 -5.51 -2.96 -14.76
N ASN A 249 -4.84 -2.07 -15.49
CA ASN A 249 -4.19 -2.43 -16.76
C ASN A 249 -2.84 -3.12 -16.53
N GLY A 250 -2.10 -2.74 -15.49
CA GLY A 250 -0.83 -3.37 -15.15
C GLY A 250 -0.98 -4.84 -14.74
N VAL A 251 -2.02 -5.20 -13.98
CA VAL A 251 -2.30 -6.61 -13.66
C VAL A 251 -2.53 -7.44 -14.92
N ARG A 252 -3.15 -6.86 -15.96
CA ARG A 252 -3.29 -7.54 -17.26
C ARG A 252 -1.94 -7.77 -17.95
N GLN A 253 -0.98 -6.84 -17.80
CA GLN A 253 0.39 -7.07 -18.28
C GLN A 253 1.10 -8.16 -17.46
N ILE A 254 0.96 -8.17 -16.14
CA ILE A 254 1.49 -9.24 -15.26
C ILE A 254 0.91 -10.61 -15.68
N ALA A 255 -0.35 -10.64 -16.10
CA ALA A 255 -0.97 -11.84 -16.64
C ALA A 255 -0.39 -12.28 -18.00
N ASN A 256 0.35 -11.43 -18.71
CA ASN A 256 0.94 -11.72 -20.01
C ASN A 256 2.22 -12.57 -19.86
N LYS A 257 2.19 -13.80 -20.41
CA LYS A 257 3.32 -14.74 -20.35
C LYS A 257 4.54 -14.36 -21.20
N LYS A 258 4.47 -13.28 -22.00
CA LYS A 258 5.58 -12.88 -22.86
C LYS A 258 6.72 -12.19 -22.10
N ILE A 259 6.43 -11.62 -20.93
CA ILE A 259 7.41 -10.90 -20.11
C ILE A 259 8.02 -11.88 -19.12
N VAL A 260 9.32 -12.11 -19.21
CA VAL A 260 10.05 -13.13 -18.42
C VAL A 260 9.82 -13.02 -16.92
N PRO A 261 10.03 -11.88 -16.24
CA PRO A 261 9.79 -11.76 -14.81
C PRO A 261 8.35 -12.08 -14.42
N PHE A 262 7.36 -11.67 -15.21
CA PHE A 262 5.95 -11.96 -14.92
C PHE A 262 5.61 -13.44 -15.16
N ARG A 263 6.30 -14.10 -16.08
CA ARG A 263 6.15 -15.54 -16.31
C ARG A 263 6.68 -16.34 -15.13
N ALA A 264 7.87 -16.00 -14.60
CA ALA A 264 8.44 -16.60 -13.41
C ALA A 264 7.54 -16.37 -12.17
N LEU A 265 7.09 -15.14 -11.94
CA LEU A 265 6.16 -14.85 -10.85
C LEU A 265 4.87 -15.67 -10.93
N ARG A 266 4.31 -15.86 -12.13
CA ARG A 266 3.07 -16.63 -12.33
C ARG A 266 3.25 -18.11 -12.10
N SER A 267 4.35 -18.71 -12.56
CA SER A 267 4.58 -20.16 -12.44
C SER A 267 4.59 -20.62 -10.99
N HIS A 268 5.04 -19.75 -10.09
CA HIS A 268 5.18 -20.05 -8.66
C HIS A 268 4.05 -19.55 -7.76
N ILE A 269 3.37 -18.46 -8.16
CA ILE A 269 2.29 -17.87 -7.35
C ILE A 269 0.93 -18.53 -7.64
N TRP A 270 0.91 -19.38 -8.65
CA TRP A 270 -0.30 -20.10 -9.06
C TRP A 270 -1.49 -19.17 -9.27
N VAL A 271 -1.37 -18.35 -10.31
CA VAL A 271 -2.46 -17.51 -10.80
C VAL A 271 -3.27 -18.36 -11.76
N ASP A 272 -4.30 -19.04 -11.25
CA ASP A 272 -5.29 -19.71 -12.08
C ASP A 272 -6.22 -18.67 -12.74
N GLY A 273 -7.05 -19.10 -13.67
CA GLY A 273 -7.96 -18.21 -14.39
C GLY A 273 -9.02 -17.53 -13.51
N ASP A 274 -9.18 -17.97 -12.25
CA ASP A 274 -10.15 -17.49 -11.28
C ASP A 274 -9.51 -16.55 -10.23
N SER A 275 -8.19 -16.33 -10.25
CA SER A 275 -7.52 -15.43 -9.31
C SER A 275 -7.92 -13.98 -9.56
N THR A 276 -8.25 -13.27 -8.48
CA THR A 276 -8.62 -11.86 -8.53
C THR A 276 -7.39 -10.96 -8.65
N MET A 277 -7.57 -9.71 -9.12
CA MET A 277 -6.47 -8.73 -9.23
C MET A 277 -5.82 -8.51 -7.87
N THR A 278 -6.64 -8.35 -6.83
CA THR A 278 -6.18 -8.13 -5.46
C THR A 278 -5.38 -9.33 -4.93
N GLU A 279 -5.78 -10.57 -5.23
CA GLU A 279 -5.03 -11.78 -4.86
C GLU A 279 -3.67 -11.85 -5.54
N ILE A 280 -3.62 -11.58 -6.84
CA ILE A 280 -2.38 -11.56 -7.62
C ILE A 280 -1.37 -10.59 -6.99
N LEU A 281 -1.79 -9.34 -6.80
CA LEU A 281 -0.94 -8.30 -6.24
C LEU A 281 -0.50 -8.62 -4.80
N SER A 282 -1.42 -9.09 -3.97
CA SER A 282 -1.13 -9.44 -2.56
C SER A 282 -0.12 -10.58 -2.41
N LYS A 283 -0.01 -11.46 -3.42
CA LYS A 283 0.99 -12.54 -3.43
C LYS A 283 2.34 -12.08 -3.97
N ILE A 284 2.37 -11.18 -4.98
CA ILE A 284 3.60 -10.72 -5.64
C ILE A 284 4.31 -9.63 -4.84
N VAL A 285 3.59 -8.61 -4.41
CA VAL A 285 4.17 -7.41 -3.77
C VAL A 285 5.10 -7.74 -2.61
N PRO A 286 4.77 -8.67 -1.66
CA PRO A 286 5.67 -9.02 -0.58
C PRO A 286 6.98 -9.71 -1.00
N LEU A 287 7.06 -10.21 -2.22
CA LEU A 287 8.29 -10.80 -2.76
C LEU A 287 9.23 -9.72 -3.28
N ILE A 288 8.69 -8.72 -3.99
CA ILE A 288 9.49 -7.63 -4.58
C ILE A 288 10.23 -6.85 -3.50
N GLY A 289 9.58 -6.49 -2.38
CA GLY A 289 10.19 -5.78 -1.24
C GLY A 289 11.05 -6.64 -0.31
N ALA A 290 11.40 -7.87 -0.72
CA ALA A 290 11.90 -8.85 0.24
C ALA A 290 13.38 -8.72 0.60
N SER A 291 14.31 -8.36 -0.31
CA SER A 291 15.71 -8.49 0.05
C SER A 291 16.71 -7.74 -0.84
N ARG A 292 17.92 -7.54 -0.27
CA ARG A 292 19.14 -7.20 -1.00
C ARG A 292 19.87 -8.45 -1.42
N SER A 293 20.64 -8.38 -2.50
CA SER A 293 21.67 -9.37 -2.79
C SER A 293 22.86 -9.17 -1.85
N SER A 294 23.66 -10.23 -1.66
CA SER A 294 24.91 -10.17 -0.88
C SER A 294 25.99 -9.25 -1.49
N GLU A 295 25.82 -8.83 -2.73
CA GLU A 295 26.75 -7.99 -3.50
C GLU A 295 26.34 -6.50 -3.57
N GLY A 296 25.33 -6.09 -2.78
CA GLY A 296 24.83 -4.71 -2.75
C GLY A 296 23.78 -4.37 -3.81
N GLY A 297 23.38 -5.33 -4.65
CA GLY A 297 22.26 -5.22 -5.57
C GLY A 297 20.91 -5.40 -4.86
N ASN A 298 19.81 -5.38 -5.62
CA ASN A 298 18.47 -5.62 -5.12
C ASN A 298 17.79 -6.72 -5.94
N LEU A 299 17.50 -7.86 -5.30
CA LEU A 299 16.89 -9.01 -5.98
C LEU A 299 15.55 -8.72 -6.63
N GLY A 300 14.78 -7.74 -6.10
CA GLY A 300 13.53 -7.30 -6.72
C GLY A 300 13.78 -6.60 -8.06
N VAL A 301 14.79 -5.72 -8.13
CA VAL A 301 15.21 -5.08 -9.39
C VAL A 301 15.75 -6.12 -10.36
N GLU A 302 16.62 -7.02 -9.88
CA GLU A 302 17.23 -8.09 -10.70
C GLU A 302 16.17 -9.01 -11.30
N LEU A 303 15.19 -9.46 -10.49
CA LEU A 303 14.07 -10.27 -10.96
C LEU A 303 13.26 -9.54 -12.05
N LEU A 304 12.87 -8.28 -11.78
CA LEU A 304 12.01 -7.52 -12.70
C LEU A 304 12.72 -7.16 -14.01
N LEU A 305 14.06 -7.20 -14.04
CA LEU A 305 14.88 -6.95 -15.23
C LEU A 305 15.47 -8.22 -15.86
N ALA A 306 15.11 -9.40 -15.39
CA ALA A 306 15.57 -10.65 -15.94
C ALA A 306 15.07 -10.84 -17.38
N THR A 307 15.97 -11.25 -18.28
CA THR A 307 15.68 -11.52 -19.70
C THR A 307 15.59 -13.00 -20.03
N GLU A 308 16.18 -13.84 -19.17
CA GLU A 308 16.20 -15.28 -19.31
C GLU A 308 15.37 -15.96 -18.22
N ASP A 309 14.67 -17.03 -18.58
CA ASP A 309 13.80 -17.75 -17.65
C ASP A 309 14.60 -18.39 -16.50
N GLU A 310 15.78 -18.94 -16.79
CA GLU A 310 16.62 -19.60 -15.79
C GLU A 310 17.07 -18.62 -14.72
N ASP A 311 17.51 -17.41 -15.09
CA ASP A 311 17.90 -16.35 -14.17
C ASP A 311 16.71 -15.91 -13.30
N ALA A 312 15.57 -15.69 -13.93
CA ALA A 312 14.35 -15.27 -13.23
C ALA A 312 13.89 -16.31 -12.19
N GLU A 313 13.96 -17.61 -12.52
CA GLU A 313 13.61 -18.73 -11.63
C GLU A 313 14.58 -18.82 -10.44
N GLU A 314 15.90 -18.67 -10.65
CA GLU A 314 16.90 -18.70 -9.58
C GLU A 314 16.72 -17.53 -8.61
N ILE A 315 16.56 -16.30 -9.15
CA ILE A 315 16.32 -15.10 -8.33
C ILE A 315 15.01 -15.24 -7.56
N PHE A 316 13.95 -15.72 -8.21
CA PHE A 316 12.66 -15.94 -7.56
C PHE A 316 12.79 -16.93 -6.40
N GLY A 317 13.47 -18.06 -6.59
CA GLY A 317 13.73 -19.04 -5.52
C GLY A 317 14.44 -18.40 -4.32
N THR A 318 15.42 -17.55 -4.57
CA THR A 318 16.14 -16.80 -3.52
C THR A 318 15.21 -15.81 -2.79
N LEU A 319 14.38 -15.06 -3.51
CA LEU A 319 13.41 -14.13 -2.92
C LEU A 319 12.39 -14.85 -2.02
N VAL A 320 11.90 -16.01 -2.43
CA VAL A 320 11.00 -16.82 -1.60
C VAL A 320 11.66 -17.21 -0.28
N LEU A 321 12.90 -17.70 -0.32
CA LEU A 321 13.64 -18.07 0.89
C LEU A 321 13.88 -16.87 1.82
N GLU A 322 14.28 -15.74 1.27
CA GLU A 322 14.51 -14.52 2.06
C GLU A 322 13.18 -13.98 2.66
N ARG A 323 12.09 -14.04 1.90
CA ARG A 323 10.77 -13.70 2.41
C ARG A 323 10.36 -14.59 3.57
N GLU A 324 10.52 -15.91 3.47
CA GLU A 324 10.17 -16.83 4.55
C GLU A 324 11.06 -16.61 5.80
N ARG A 325 12.34 -16.29 5.63
CA ARG A 325 13.24 -15.92 6.75
C ARG A 325 12.76 -14.63 7.44
N LYS A 326 12.43 -13.59 6.65
CA LYS A 326 11.91 -12.31 7.19
C LYS A 326 10.57 -12.51 7.89
N LYS A 327 9.66 -13.30 7.28
CA LYS A 327 8.35 -13.63 7.85
C LYS A 327 8.48 -14.39 9.18
N GLU A 328 9.36 -15.39 9.26
CA GLU A 328 9.59 -16.13 10.50
C GLU A 328 10.18 -15.23 11.60
N LYS A 329 11.14 -14.36 11.26
CA LYS A 329 11.68 -13.36 12.19
C LYS A 329 10.61 -12.39 12.68
N ALA A 330 9.79 -11.87 11.77
CA ALA A 330 8.68 -10.97 12.10
C ALA A 330 7.62 -11.68 12.94
N ARG A 331 7.29 -12.95 12.63
CA ARG A 331 6.36 -13.77 13.40
C ARG A 331 6.83 -13.94 14.85
N ARG A 332 8.08 -14.34 15.06
CA ARG A 332 8.64 -14.49 16.43
C ARG A 332 8.60 -13.19 17.22
N ALA A 333 8.91 -12.07 16.58
CA ALA A 333 8.85 -10.78 17.22
C ALA A 333 7.38 -10.37 17.53
N PHE A 334 6.46 -10.64 16.61
CA PHE A 334 5.03 -10.43 16.79
C PHE A 334 4.48 -11.30 17.94
N ASP A 335 4.76 -12.60 17.94
CA ASP A 335 4.33 -13.53 19.00
C ASP A 335 4.79 -13.04 20.38
N LYS A 336 6.03 -12.51 20.47
CA LYS A 336 6.56 -11.93 21.70
C LYS A 336 5.76 -10.70 22.14
N VAL A 337 5.48 -9.78 21.22
CA VAL A 337 4.67 -8.58 21.53
C VAL A 337 3.26 -8.97 21.94
N MET A 338 2.63 -9.90 21.23
CA MET A 338 1.28 -10.35 21.56
C MET A 338 1.22 -11.09 22.91
N SER A 339 2.24 -11.84 23.26
CA SER A 339 2.36 -12.43 24.61
C SER A 339 2.46 -11.38 25.70
N GLU A 340 3.25 -10.34 25.49
CA GLU A 340 3.37 -9.20 26.42
C GLU A 340 2.09 -8.39 26.50
N PHE A 341 1.38 -8.23 25.39
CA PHE A 341 0.07 -7.58 25.34
C PHE A 341 -0.98 -8.39 26.12
N ALA A 342 -1.08 -9.70 25.84
CA ALA A 342 -2.05 -10.60 26.47
C ALA A 342 -1.83 -10.79 27.99
N ALA A 343 -0.61 -10.57 28.47
CA ALA A 343 -0.29 -10.63 29.91
C ALA A 343 -0.77 -9.41 30.70
N ARG A 344 -1.31 -8.39 30.05
CA ARG A 344 -1.77 -7.13 30.66
C ARG A 344 -3.26 -6.96 30.44
N ASP A 345 -3.91 -6.26 31.38
CA ASP A 345 -5.33 -5.91 31.27
C ASP A 345 -5.46 -4.45 30.76
N PHE A 346 -6.00 -4.31 29.55
CA PHE A 346 -6.33 -3.03 28.92
C PHE A 346 -7.83 -2.85 28.68
N GLU A 347 -8.69 -3.73 29.23
CA GLU A 347 -10.13 -3.70 28.98
C GLU A 347 -10.76 -2.35 29.32
N ASN A 348 -10.40 -1.81 30.49
CA ASN A 348 -10.93 -0.55 31.01
C ASN A 348 -10.08 0.68 30.63
N SER A 349 -8.99 0.52 29.89
CA SER A 349 -8.12 1.62 29.45
C SER A 349 -8.52 2.11 28.07
N LYS A 350 -8.52 3.43 27.87
CA LYS A 350 -8.66 4.04 26.54
C LYS A 350 -7.36 3.96 25.70
N VAL A 351 -6.24 3.62 26.33
CA VAL A 351 -4.91 3.63 25.74
C VAL A 351 -4.19 2.32 26.06
N ILE A 352 -3.52 1.75 25.08
CA ILE A 352 -2.67 0.58 25.22
C ILE A 352 -1.22 1.04 25.18
N ALA A 353 -0.50 0.91 26.29
CA ALA A 353 0.89 1.35 26.34
C ALA A 353 1.73 0.36 27.17
N PHE A 354 2.84 -0.13 26.60
CA PHE A 354 3.71 -1.09 27.27
C PHE A 354 5.14 -1.11 26.69
N ILE A 355 6.04 -1.69 27.48
CA ILE A 355 7.45 -1.85 27.12
C ILE A 355 7.70 -3.31 26.75
N VAL A 356 8.55 -3.52 25.72
CA VAL A 356 9.07 -4.83 25.33
C VAL A 356 10.59 -4.76 25.17
N GLU A 357 11.29 -5.79 25.62
CA GLU A 357 12.75 -5.86 25.54
C GLU A 357 13.22 -6.55 24.25
N ASN A 358 14.30 -6.03 23.66
CA ASN A 358 15.04 -6.68 22.57
C ASN A 358 14.15 -7.08 21.36
N LEU A 359 13.40 -6.13 20.81
CA LEU A 359 12.70 -6.29 19.55
C LEU A 359 13.49 -5.68 18.39
N PRO A 360 13.34 -6.21 17.16
CA PRO A 360 13.80 -5.54 15.96
C PRO A 360 12.99 -4.25 15.71
N ASP A 361 13.67 -3.16 15.39
CA ASP A 361 13.07 -1.81 15.29
C ASP A 361 11.87 -1.76 14.32
N LYS A 362 12.02 -2.29 13.11
CA LYS A 362 10.94 -2.33 12.08
C LYS A 362 9.68 -3.13 12.49
N THR A 363 9.76 -3.96 13.53
CA THR A 363 8.61 -4.78 13.97
C THR A 363 7.67 -4.04 14.91
N VAL A 364 8.18 -3.05 15.65
CA VAL A 364 7.43 -2.34 16.70
C VAL A 364 6.23 -1.60 16.12
N GLY A 365 6.46 -0.82 15.04
CA GLY A 365 5.40 -0.08 14.35
C GLY A 365 4.32 -0.98 13.75
N PHE A 366 4.72 -2.13 13.16
CA PHE A 366 3.76 -3.13 12.65
C PHE A 366 2.88 -3.70 13.77
N CYS A 367 3.48 -4.08 14.91
CA CYS A 367 2.73 -4.59 16.06
C CYS A 367 1.78 -3.52 16.64
N ALA A 368 2.25 -2.27 16.76
CA ALA A 368 1.42 -1.17 17.22
C ALA A 368 0.22 -0.92 16.29
N SER A 369 0.42 -0.95 14.96
CA SER A 369 -0.67 -0.86 13.99
C SER A 369 -1.67 -1.98 14.17
N ARG A 370 -1.18 -3.23 14.22
CA ARG A 370 -2.06 -4.39 14.33
C ARG A 370 -2.93 -4.34 15.59
N ILE A 371 -2.33 -4.05 16.75
CA ILE A 371 -3.07 -3.93 18.02
C ILE A 371 -4.05 -2.75 17.96
N SER A 372 -3.63 -1.59 17.39
CA SER A 372 -4.51 -0.43 17.25
C SER A 372 -5.70 -0.72 16.35
N ASP A 373 -5.50 -1.44 15.26
CA ASP A 373 -6.57 -1.85 14.35
C ASP A 373 -7.53 -2.87 15.00
N ASP A 374 -6.99 -3.83 15.77
CA ASP A 374 -7.79 -4.87 16.42
C ASP A 374 -8.58 -4.33 17.63
N GLU A 375 -8.03 -3.39 18.42
CA GLU A 375 -8.64 -2.83 19.61
C GLU A 375 -9.35 -1.48 19.40
N ASN A 376 -9.08 -0.81 18.29
CA ASN A 376 -9.49 0.58 17.99
C ASN A 376 -9.12 1.56 19.09
N LYS A 377 -7.94 1.39 19.66
CA LYS A 377 -7.38 2.23 20.71
C LYS A 377 -6.03 2.80 20.29
N PRO A 378 -5.61 3.97 20.80
CA PRO A 378 -4.22 4.39 20.68
C PRO A 378 -3.29 3.38 21.33
N VAL A 379 -2.21 3.05 20.65
CA VAL A 379 -1.20 2.09 21.09
C VAL A 379 0.16 2.76 21.10
N LEU A 380 0.90 2.60 22.21
CA LEU A 380 2.31 2.94 22.34
C LEU A 380 3.08 1.68 22.72
N ILE A 381 4.06 1.29 21.93
CA ILE A 381 5.01 0.23 22.27
C ILE A 381 6.40 0.83 22.32
N ILE A 382 7.08 0.69 23.45
CA ILE A 382 8.49 1.08 23.60
C ILE A 382 9.34 -0.20 23.56
N ALA A 383 10.20 -0.32 22.57
CA ALA A 383 11.18 -1.40 22.48
C ALA A 383 12.52 -0.94 23.04
N LEU A 384 12.98 -1.58 24.11
CA LEU A 384 14.24 -1.26 24.76
C LEU A 384 15.35 -2.19 24.32
N LYS A 385 16.55 -1.63 24.09
CA LYS A 385 17.78 -2.36 23.75
C LYS A 385 18.97 -1.67 24.45
N GLY A 386 19.53 -2.31 25.49
CA GLY A 386 20.53 -1.67 26.33
C GLY A 386 19.98 -0.43 27.04
N ASP A 387 20.69 0.69 26.98
CA ASP A 387 20.32 1.92 27.67
C ASP A 387 19.39 2.84 26.86
N LYS A 388 19.03 2.44 25.63
CA LYS A 388 18.16 3.22 24.72
C LYS A 388 16.95 2.42 24.29
N GLY A 389 15.97 3.12 23.77
CA GLY A 389 14.79 2.52 23.16
C GLY A 389 14.22 3.36 22.02
N ILE A 390 13.36 2.73 21.25
CA ILE A 390 12.49 3.37 20.29
C ILE A 390 11.04 3.16 20.71
N GLY A 391 10.21 4.17 20.54
CA GLY A 391 8.77 4.07 20.72
C GLY A 391 8.04 4.28 19.41
N GLU A 392 7.04 3.45 19.16
CA GLU A 392 6.15 3.56 18.03
C GLU A 392 4.71 3.68 18.51
N CYS A 393 4.02 4.68 17.97
CA CYS A 393 2.63 4.97 18.32
C CYS A 393 1.74 4.82 17.10
N ARG A 394 0.57 4.24 17.30
CA ARG A 394 -0.51 4.17 16.31
C ARG A 394 -1.84 4.50 16.97
N ALA A 395 -2.74 5.15 16.23
CA ALA A 395 -4.04 5.51 16.80
C ALA A 395 -5.14 5.55 15.71
N PRO A 396 -6.39 5.30 16.12
CA PRO A 396 -7.54 5.51 15.26
C PRO A 396 -7.70 6.99 14.88
N LYS A 397 -8.43 7.23 13.80
CA LYS A 397 -8.74 8.57 13.31
C LYS A 397 -9.45 9.40 14.40
N GLY A 398 -9.00 10.65 14.58
CA GLY A 398 -9.53 11.54 15.62
C GLY A 398 -8.63 11.69 16.84
N VAL A 399 -7.58 10.87 16.99
CA VAL A 399 -6.55 11.01 18.03
C VAL A 399 -5.33 11.73 17.44
N ASP A 400 -4.73 12.64 18.19
CA ASP A 400 -3.49 13.35 17.81
C ASP A 400 -2.31 12.86 18.64
N LEU A 401 -1.51 11.96 18.06
CA LEU A 401 -0.32 11.39 18.71
C LEU A 401 0.82 12.41 18.83
N VAL A 402 0.94 13.33 17.86
CA VAL A 402 2.01 14.33 17.88
C VAL A 402 1.84 15.27 19.06
N GLU A 403 0.60 15.64 19.38
CA GLU A 403 0.29 16.45 20.57
C GLU A 403 0.65 15.72 21.86
N ALA A 404 0.34 14.41 21.95
CA ALA A 404 0.69 13.58 23.10
C ALA A 404 2.21 13.44 23.28
N LEU A 405 2.98 13.28 22.19
CA LEU A 405 4.44 13.26 22.23
C LEU A 405 5.00 14.61 22.61
N SER A 406 4.49 15.70 22.05
CA SER A 406 4.91 17.07 22.36
C SER A 406 4.71 17.42 23.83
N ALA A 407 3.62 16.95 24.45
CA ALA A 407 3.36 17.13 25.86
C ALA A 407 4.39 16.42 26.79
N ASN A 408 5.11 15.43 26.24
CA ASN A 408 6.12 14.65 26.96
C ASN A 408 7.54 14.81 26.36
N LYS A 409 7.77 15.86 25.57
CA LYS A 409 9.01 16.05 24.79
C LYS A 409 10.30 16.03 25.61
N ASP A 410 10.27 16.47 26.85
CA ASP A 410 11.44 16.55 27.76
C ASP A 410 11.96 15.15 28.15
N LEU A 411 11.17 14.09 27.91
CA LEU A 411 11.57 12.70 28.15
C LEU A 411 12.19 12.05 26.90
N LEU A 412 12.11 12.70 25.72
CA LEU A 412 12.45 12.15 24.42
C LEU A 412 13.79 12.67 23.91
N LEU A 413 14.55 11.84 23.22
CA LEU A 413 15.77 12.23 22.50
C LEU A 413 15.43 12.87 21.14
N GLY A 414 14.31 12.46 20.53
CA GLY A 414 13.76 13.00 19.30
C GLY A 414 12.44 12.31 19.01
N TYR A 415 11.53 12.99 18.32
CA TYR A 415 10.24 12.43 17.92
C TYR A 415 9.76 13.06 16.61
N GLY A 416 8.88 12.35 15.91
CA GLY A 416 8.25 12.82 14.68
C GLY A 416 7.11 11.92 14.22
N GLY A 417 6.40 12.37 13.20
CA GLY A 417 5.31 11.62 12.59
C GLY A 417 4.07 12.47 12.36
N HIS A 418 2.95 11.78 12.21
CA HIS A 418 1.63 12.33 11.93
C HIS A 418 0.65 12.04 13.06
N LYS A 419 -0.56 12.59 12.98
CA LYS A 419 -1.59 12.42 14.01
C LYS A 419 -1.89 10.97 14.38
N GLN A 420 -1.90 10.05 13.40
CA GLN A 420 -2.26 8.64 13.59
C GLN A 420 -1.07 7.70 13.67
N ALA A 421 0.13 8.14 13.29
CA ALA A 421 1.35 7.33 13.30
C ALA A 421 2.55 8.20 13.64
N ALA A 422 3.21 7.91 14.75
CA ALA A 422 4.37 8.67 15.20
C ALA A 422 5.37 7.75 15.90
N GLY A 423 6.65 8.18 15.90
CA GLY A 423 7.72 7.46 16.57
C GLY A 423 8.66 8.39 17.31
N PHE A 424 9.47 7.82 18.20
CA PHE A 424 10.46 8.57 18.99
C PHE A 424 11.62 7.69 19.44
N SER A 425 12.72 8.34 19.80
CA SER A 425 13.83 7.71 20.50
C SER A 425 13.89 8.19 21.97
N ILE A 426 14.34 7.32 22.87
CA ILE A 426 14.26 7.56 24.32
C ILE A 426 15.39 6.85 25.05
N ASP A 427 15.85 7.44 26.16
CA ASP A 427 16.69 6.74 27.11
C ASP A 427 15.85 5.79 28.00
N ARG A 428 16.39 4.62 28.35
CA ARG A 428 15.71 3.61 29.16
C ARG A 428 15.12 4.18 30.45
N ALA A 429 15.84 5.06 31.11
CA ALA A 429 15.40 5.68 32.37
C ALA A 429 14.08 6.46 32.25
N ASN A 430 13.79 6.97 31.08
CA ASN A 430 12.59 7.76 30.78
C ASN A 430 11.41 6.92 30.25
N ALA A 431 11.59 5.63 29.97
CA ALA A 431 10.56 4.81 29.35
C ALA A 431 9.28 4.68 30.17
N GLU A 432 9.39 4.35 31.48
CA GLU A 432 8.24 4.27 32.36
C GLU A 432 7.56 5.63 32.61
N PRO A 433 8.31 6.74 32.86
CA PRO A 433 7.71 8.09 32.90
C PRO A 433 6.95 8.44 31.61
N MET A 434 7.51 8.07 30.44
CA MET A 434 6.87 8.31 29.13
C MET A 434 5.56 7.55 28.99
N LEU A 435 5.52 6.25 29.34
CA LEU A 435 4.28 5.48 29.33
C LEU A 435 3.18 6.15 30.15
N LYS A 436 3.51 6.57 31.39
CA LYS A 436 2.56 7.21 32.28
C LYS A 436 2.08 8.57 31.76
N GLY A 437 2.99 9.40 31.26
CA GLY A 437 2.67 10.72 30.73
C GLY A 437 1.79 10.63 29.47
N PHE A 438 2.15 9.76 28.54
CA PHE A 438 1.42 9.52 27.32
C PHE A 438 0.00 9.00 27.60
N THR A 439 -0.12 7.97 28.45
CA THR A 439 -1.42 7.39 28.83
C THR A 439 -2.29 8.42 29.50
N SER A 440 -1.78 9.13 30.53
CA SER A 440 -2.57 10.13 31.26
C SER A 440 -3.06 11.26 30.35
N PHE A 441 -2.21 11.72 29.42
CA PHE A 441 -2.56 12.78 28.48
C PHE A 441 -3.72 12.36 27.56
N LEU A 442 -3.62 11.19 26.96
CA LEU A 442 -4.64 10.71 26.01
C LEU A 442 -5.93 10.28 26.72
N GLU A 443 -5.85 9.63 27.88
CA GLU A 443 -7.04 9.25 28.65
C GLU A 443 -7.93 10.43 29.02
N ALA A 444 -7.31 11.58 29.32
CA ALA A 444 -8.01 12.81 29.63
C ALA A 444 -8.67 13.48 28.40
N LYS A 445 -8.12 13.26 27.20
CA LYS A 445 -8.57 13.95 25.97
C LYS A 445 -9.46 13.12 25.07
N ILE A 446 -9.33 11.80 25.06
CA ILE A 446 -10.05 10.94 24.12
C ILE A 446 -11.53 10.85 24.49
N ASP A 447 -12.37 11.25 23.53
CA ASP A 447 -13.80 10.95 23.56
C ASP A 447 -14.00 9.43 23.36
N PRO A 448 -14.65 8.71 24.28
CA PRO A 448 -14.93 7.29 24.13
C PRO A 448 -15.65 6.91 22.82
N GLU A 449 -16.41 7.83 22.23
CA GLU A 449 -17.10 7.62 20.96
C GLU A 449 -16.14 7.34 19.78
N ILE A 450 -14.92 7.91 19.83
CA ILE A 450 -13.87 7.66 18.82
C ILE A 450 -13.37 6.21 18.87
N LEU A 451 -13.43 5.59 20.04
CA LEU A 451 -12.95 4.21 20.25
C LEU A 451 -13.97 3.15 19.84
N VAL A 452 -15.18 3.53 19.47
CA VAL A 452 -16.17 2.59 18.93
C VAL A 452 -15.88 2.36 17.46
N LYS A 453 -15.46 1.14 17.09
CA LYS A 453 -15.29 0.77 15.69
C LYS A 453 -16.59 0.99 14.92
N GLU A 454 -16.48 1.64 13.78
CA GLU A 454 -17.59 1.80 12.86
C GLU A 454 -17.36 0.92 11.63
N ILE A 455 -18.43 0.29 11.16
CA ILE A 455 -18.45 -0.43 9.90
C ILE A 455 -19.49 0.18 8.97
N THR A 456 -19.06 0.58 7.77
CA THR A 456 -19.95 1.05 6.73
C THR A 456 -20.51 -0.13 5.97
N ILE A 457 -21.83 -0.29 5.98
CA ILE A 457 -22.57 -1.29 5.22
C ILE A 457 -23.12 -0.61 3.98
N GLU A 458 -22.68 -1.04 2.82
CA GLU A 458 -23.00 -0.36 1.55
C GLU A 458 -24.34 -0.79 0.97
N ALA A 459 -24.78 -2.03 1.25
CA ALA A 459 -26.10 -2.49 0.85
C ALA A 459 -26.66 -3.56 1.79
N ARG A 460 -28.00 -3.66 1.81
CA ARG A 460 -28.73 -4.75 2.40
C ARG A 460 -29.01 -5.80 1.34
N VAL A 461 -28.84 -7.06 1.69
CA VAL A 461 -29.04 -8.19 0.79
C VAL A 461 -29.91 -9.27 1.45
N ARG A 462 -30.55 -10.06 0.62
CA ARG A 462 -31.36 -11.20 1.03
C ARG A 462 -30.66 -12.50 0.68
N HIS A 463 -31.15 -13.60 1.23
CA HIS A 463 -30.67 -14.94 0.91
C HIS A 463 -30.62 -15.22 -0.61
N ASP A 464 -31.64 -14.79 -1.35
CA ASP A 464 -31.74 -15.02 -2.79
C ASP A 464 -30.69 -14.25 -3.61
N ASP A 465 -30.06 -13.22 -3.02
CA ASP A 465 -28.97 -12.46 -3.64
C ASP A 465 -27.63 -13.20 -3.54
N MET A 466 -27.53 -14.30 -2.76
CA MET A 466 -26.31 -15.08 -2.54
C MET A 466 -26.04 -16.05 -3.71
N GLN A 467 -26.04 -15.53 -4.95
CA GLN A 467 -25.82 -16.28 -6.18
C GLN A 467 -24.43 -15.95 -6.76
N ILE A 468 -23.86 -16.91 -7.46
CA ILE A 468 -22.51 -16.82 -8.02
C ILE A 468 -22.34 -15.62 -8.97
N ASP A 469 -23.39 -15.28 -9.73
CA ASP A 469 -23.35 -14.16 -10.67
C ASP A 469 -23.25 -12.80 -9.98
N ASN A 470 -23.84 -12.65 -8.78
CA ASN A 470 -23.66 -11.45 -7.96
C ASN A 470 -22.20 -11.29 -7.51
N PHE A 471 -21.55 -12.38 -7.10
CA PHE A 471 -20.13 -12.36 -6.73
C PHE A 471 -19.23 -12.05 -7.94
N ARG A 472 -19.50 -12.60 -9.11
CA ARG A 472 -18.77 -12.27 -10.35
C ARG A 472 -18.92 -10.81 -10.73
N SER A 473 -20.14 -10.27 -10.60
CA SER A 473 -20.39 -8.86 -10.87
C SER A 473 -19.62 -7.95 -9.91
N LEU A 474 -19.55 -8.31 -8.61
CA LEU A 474 -18.77 -7.56 -7.61
C LEU A 474 -17.26 -7.55 -7.92
N MET A 475 -16.72 -8.60 -8.53
CA MET A 475 -15.30 -8.63 -8.92
C MET A 475 -14.96 -7.59 -9.99
N ARG A 476 -15.94 -7.04 -10.71
CA ARG A 476 -15.72 -5.89 -11.62
C ARG A 476 -15.32 -4.61 -10.88
N LEU A 477 -15.55 -4.55 -9.55
CA LEU A 477 -15.11 -3.42 -8.71
C LEU A 477 -13.61 -3.47 -8.37
N GLU A 478 -12.93 -4.59 -8.62
CA GLU A 478 -11.48 -4.73 -8.38
C GLU A 478 -10.62 -3.78 -9.25
N PRO A 479 -9.39 -3.45 -8.81
CA PRO A 479 -8.71 -3.91 -7.59
C PRO A 479 -9.23 -3.24 -6.33
N PHE A 480 -9.32 -4.02 -5.23
CA PHE A 480 -9.66 -3.48 -3.92
C PHE A 480 -8.41 -3.02 -3.16
N GLY A 481 -8.53 -1.93 -2.42
CA GLY A 481 -7.46 -1.34 -1.61
C GLY A 481 -7.89 -0.02 -0.99
N GLU A 482 -6.95 0.91 -0.82
CA GLU A 482 -7.24 2.22 -0.23
C GLU A 482 -8.24 3.00 -1.10
N CYS A 483 -9.20 3.66 -0.48
CA CYS A 483 -10.35 4.35 -1.10
C CYS A 483 -11.27 3.48 -1.99
N ASN A 484 -10.95 2.20 -2.19
CA ASN A 484 -11.81 1.21 -2.83
C ASN A 484 -11.80 -0.11 -2.02
N PRO A 485 -12.29 -0.11 -0.77
CA PRO A 485 -12.27 -1.31 0.07
C PRO A 485 -13.19 -2.41 -0.46
N ARG A 486 -12.98 -3.65 -0.01
CA ARG A 486 -13.95 -4.72 -0.25
C ARG A 486 -15.31 -4.33 0.34
N PRO A 487 -16.40 -4.45 -0.41
CA PRO A 487 -17.71 -4.01 0.06
C PRO A 487 -18.20 -4.83 1.25
N VAL A 488 -18.92 -4.16 2.14
CA VAL A 488 -19.59 -4.80 3.28
C VAL A 488 -21.09 -4.79 3.06
N PHE A 489 -21.71 -5.94 3.18
CA PHE A 489 -23.14 -6.15 3.06
C PHE A 489 -23.77 -6.54 4.39
N MET A 490 -25.05 -6.25 4.53
CA MET A 490 -25.86 -6.80 5.60
C MET A 490 -26.85 -7.84 5.04
N LEU A 491 -26.69 -9.08 5.45
CA LEU A 491 -27.70 -10.12 5.23
C LEU A 491 -28.73 -10.03 6.34
N GLU A 492 -29.98 -9.77 5.96
CA GLU A 492 -31.07 -9.58 6.91
C GLU A 492 -31.70 -10.92 7.32
N SER A 493 -32.01 -11.05 8.60
CA SER A 493 -32.83 -12.14 9.15
C SER A 493 -32.34 -13.54 8.77
N LEU A 494 -31.02 -13.77 8.81
CA LEU A 494 -30.45 -15.09 8.60
C LEU A 494 -31.03 -16.06 9.63
N ASP A 495 -31.59 -17.14 9.13
CA ASP A 495 -32.20 -18.21 9.92
C ASP A 495 -31.35 -19.48 9.82
N ARG A 496 -31.33 -20.30 10.89
CA ARG A 496 -30.57 -21.55 10.90
C ARG A 496 -30.98 -22.51 9.77
N SER A 497 -32.23 -22.51 9.37
CA SER A 497 -32.75 -23.36 8.29
C SER A 497 -32.19 -23.01 6.91
N MET A 498 -31.67 -21.78 6.72
CA MET A 498 -31.04 -21.35 5.48
C MET A 498 -29.60 -21.88 5.33
N LEU A 499 -29.03 -22.38 6.43
CA LEU A 499 -27.65 -22.85 6.47
C LEU A 499 -27.56 -24.37 6.34
N LYS A 500 -26.62 -24.85 5.52
CA LYS A 500 -26.24 -26.26 5.42
C LYS A 500 -24.83 -26.46 5.89
N GLU A 501 -24.55 -27.50 6.62
CA GLU A 501 -23.21 -27.92 6.97
C GLU A 501 -22.76 -29.00 5.98
N ILE A 502 -21.69 -28.72 5.26
CA ILE A 502 -21.11 -29.64 4.27
C ILE A 502 -19.61 -29.73 4.59
N GLU A 503 -19.12 -30.93 4.88
CA GLU A 503 -17.71 -31.21 5.22
C GLU A 503 -17.16 -30.33 6.36
N GLY A 504 -17.99 -30.06 7.38
CA GLY A 504 -17.64 -29.23 8.53
C GLY A 504 -17.63 -27.73 8.25
N GLN A 505 -18.06 -27.29 7.06
CA GLN A 505 -18.16 -25.90 6.68
C GLN A 505 -19.63 -25.46 6.52
N TRP A 506 -19.98 -24.34 7.12
CA TRP A 506 -21.30 -23.74 6.94
C TRP A 506 -21.43 -23.10 5.57
N ARG A 507 -22.56 -23.34 4.90
CA ARG A 507 -22.87 -22.77 3.59
C ARG A 507 -24.24 -22.12 3.58
N LEU A 508 -24.31 -20.99 2.85
CA LEU A 508 -25.53 -20.30 2.48
C LEU A 508 -25.71 -20.47 0.95
N GLY A 509 -26.56 -21.43 0.56
CA GLY A 509 -26.63 -21.85 -0.84
C GLY A 509 -25.31 -22.46 -1.31
N GLU A 510 -24.71 -21.89 -2.37
CA GLU A 510 -23.42 -22.30 -2.92
C GLU A 510 -22.21 -21.61 -2.26
N VAL A 511 -22.46 -20.59 -1.42
CA VAL A 511 -21.42 -19.77 -0.82
C VAL A 511 -21.05 -20.31 0.54
N ALA A 512 -19.75 -20.53 0.78
CA ALA A 512 -19.25 -20.97 2.07
C ALA A 512 -19.05 -19.78 3.02
N ILE A 513 -19.26 -19.98 4.31
CA ILE A 513 -19.03 -18.98 5.36
C ILE A 513 -17.66 -19.26 5.95
N SER A 514 -16.78 -18.28 5.91
CA SER A 514 -15.49 -18.28 6.61
C SER A 514 -15.59 -17.36 7.84
N GLY A 515 -14.84 -17.69 8.89
CA GLY A 515 -14.90 -16.97 10.15
C GLY A 515 -16.02 -17.52 11.05
N GLU A 516 -15.67 -18.39 11.99
CA GLU A 516 -16.59 -18.85 13.02
C GLU A 516 -16.65 -17.81 14.14
N ASP A 517 -17.68 -16.94 14.11
CA ASP A 517 -18.08 -16.25 15.34
C ASP A 517 -19.02 -17.18 16.11
N SER A 518 -18.48 -17.78 17.18
CA SER A 518 -19.24 -18.71 18.05
C SER A 518 -20.54 -18.10 18.57
N GLY A 519 -20.57 -16.78 18.78
CA GLY A 519 -21.75 -16.07 19.28
C GLY A 519 -22.89 -16.00 18.25
N ALA A 520 -22.61 -15.76 16.96
CA ALA A 520 -23.61 -15.76 15.91
C ALA A 520 -24.22 -17.16 15.75
N MET A 521 -23.38 -18.19 15.78
CA MET A 521 -23.82 -19.58 15.65
C MET A 521 -24.63 -20.06 16.86
N GLU A 522 -24.32 -19.63 18.09
CA GLU A 522 -25.11 -19.91 19.28
C GLU A 522 -26.52 -19.32 19.18
N ILE A 523 -26.66 -18.08 18.74
CA ILE A 523 -27.96 -17.43 18.53
C ILE A 523 -28.78 -18.19 17.46
N LEU A 524 -28.17 -18.55 16.34
CA LEU A 524 -28.82 -19.32 15.30
C LEU A 524 -29.24 -20.71 15.78
N LYS A 525 -28.46 -21.38 16.64
CA LYS A 525 -28.82 -22.67 17.26
C LYS A 525 -29.96 -22.54 18.23
N SER A 526 -30.16 -21.39 18.88
CA SER A 526 -31.31 -21.13 19.74
C SER A 526 -32.61 -20.90 18.98
N GLY A 527 -32.59 -20.86 17.65
CA GLY A 527 -33.75 -20.61 16.79
C GLY A 527 -34.07 -19.13 16.58
N GLU A 528 -33.20 -18.25 17.05
CA GLU A 528 -33.32 -16.82 16.81
C GLU A 528 -32.64 -16.44 15.48
N LYS A 529 -33.05 -15.31 14.88
CA LYS A 529 -32.49 -14.79 13.64
C LYS A 529 -31.40 -13.75 13.91
N VAL A 530 -30.44 -13.66 12.98
CA VAL A 530 -29.40 -12.68 13.06
C VAL A 530 -29.33 -11.83 11.77
N ASN A 531 -28.96 -10.57 11.92
CA ASN A 531 -28.46 -9.76 10.82
C ASN A 531 -26.95 -9.92 10.81
N LEU A 532 -26.40 -10.32 9.67
CA LEU A 532 -25.00 -10.61 9.49
C LEU A 532 -24.33 -9.53 8.62
N ALA A 533 -23.31 -8.85 9.15
CA ALA A 533 -22.43 -8.02 8.34
C ALA A 533 -21.28 -8.88 7.79
N PHE A 534 -21.05 -8.82 6.47
CA PHE A 534 -20.07 -9.69 5.83
C PHE A 534 -19.40 -9.02 4.63
N ARG A 535 -18.21 -9.52 4.28
CA ARG A 535 -17.50 -9.20 3.04
C ARG A 535 -17.51 -10.41 2.11
N PRO A 536 -17.96 -10.28 0.87
CA PRO A 536 -17.78 -11.35 -0.12
C PRO A 536 -16.32 -11.39 -0.56
N PHE A 537 -15.76 -12.59 -0.69
CA PHE A 537 -14.46 -12.79 -1.29
C PHE A 537 -14.40 -14.13 -2.02
N SER A 538 -13.34 -14.36 -2.78
CA SER A 538 -13.09 -15.64 -3.43
C SER A 538 -11.69 -16.12 -3.10
N GLU A 539 -11.53 -17.42 -2.97
CA GLU A 539 -10.25 -18.09 -2.84
C GLU A 539 -10.19 -19.16 -3.93
N GLY A 540 -9.47 -18.86 -5.01
CA GLY A 540 -9.56 -19.64 -6.25
C GLY A 540 -10.99 -19.70 -6.79
N SER A 541 -11.51 -20.89 -7.04
CA SER A 541 -12.89 -21.11 -7.50
C SER A 541 -13.94 -21.07 -6.38
N VAL A 542 -13.52 -21.05 -5.11
CA VAL A 542 -14.43 -21.05 -3.95
C VAL A 542 -14.93 -19.64 -3.67
N ARG A 543 -16.24 -19.51 -3.49
CA ARG A 543 -16.88 -18.25 -3.09
C ARG A 543 -17.16 -18.29 -1.59
N LEU A 544 -16.75 -17.24 -0.89
CA LEU A 544 -16.73 -17.17 0.56
C LEU A 544 -17.42 -15.89 1.05
N ILE A 545 -18.03 -16.01 2.22
CA ILE A 545 -18.48 -14.89 3.03
C ILE A 545 -17.55 -14.78 4.24
N ASP A 546 -16.84 -13.68 4.36
CA ASP A 546 -16.09 -13.35 5.57
C ASP A 546 -17.00 -12.60 6.53
N MET A 547 -17.32 -13.24 7.66
CA MET A 547 -18.18 -12.66 8.69
C MET A 547 -17.42 -11.55 9.42
N VAL A 548 -17.97 -10.34 9.41
CA VAL A 548 -17.36 -9.17 10.06
C VAL A 548 -17.97 -8.90 11.43
N ASP A 549 -19.31 -8.94 11.52
CA ASP A 549 -20.05 -8.68 12.75
C ASP A 549 -21.50 -9.21 12.63
N PHE A 550 -22.21 -9.31 13.75
CA PHE A 550 -23.62 -9.73 13.74
C PHE A 550 -24.43 -9.00 14.82
N LYS A 551 -25.74 -8.93 14.59
CA LYS A 551 -26.74 -8.43 15.54
C LYS A 551 -27.95 -9.35 15.55
N LYS A 552 -28.60 -9.54 16.71
CA LYS A 552 -29.92 -10.17 16.72
C LYS A 552 -30.84 -9.40 15.78
N SER A 553 -31.59 -10.14 14.96
CA SER A 553 -32.67 -9.56 14.19
C SER A 553 -33.81 -9.15 15.10
N PRO A 554 -34.44 -8.00 14.91
CA PRO A 554 -35.60 -7.56 15.69
C PRO A 554 -36.74 -8.55 15.67
#